data_e769e903e05c0905811f76fd20afafc0
#
_entry.id   e769e903e05c0905811f76fd20afafc0
#
_cell.length_a   1.000
_cell.length_b   1.000
_cell.length_c   1.000
_cell.angle_alpha   90.00
_cell.angle_beta   90.00
_cell.angle_gamma   90.00
#
_symmetry.space_group_name_H-M   'P 1'
#
loop_
_entity.id
_entity.type
_entity.pdbx_description
1 polymer ?
#
loop_
_entity_poly.entity_id
_entity_poly.type
_entity_poly.pdbx_seq_one_letter_code
_entity_poly.pdbx_strand_id
1 'polypeptide(L)'
;DHSIAVSSALADCSIQEEMGMIWIDAHTDYNTFETTVSGNIHGLPCAAITGYKCDELRKFHHGSVIDPRRTVIVGARSIDPWEKDNVKYSGVTVFTTDDLKKKGIKAVMDEAFKIAGDRVKSIHISYDLDVIDPEVAPGVSIPEVDGINEEEAMQILDEVLNHIDMVSSMDIVELNPLRDVDRKTEQIALNILANTIQKVEKTKNVKQIQKQY
;
A
#
# COMPACT_ATOMS: atom_id res chain seq x y z
N ASP A 1 5.81 11.14 1.07
CA ASP A 1 5.04 11.73 -0.01
C ASP A 1 4.65 10.66 -1.04
N HIS A 2 3.36 10.52 -1.31
CA HIS A 2 2.75 9.53 -2.20
C HIS A 2 3.09 9.69 -3.69
N SER A 3 3.86 10.68 -4.09
CA SER A 3 4.33 10.80 -5.48
C SER A 3 5.20 9.61 -5.90
N ILE A 4 5.96 9.03 -4.97
CA ILE A 4 6.74 7.80 -5.19
C ILE A 4 5.80 6.64 -5.44
N ALA A 5 4.78 6.44 -4.61
CA ALA A 5 3.81 5.36 -4.74
C ALA A 5 3.09 5.41 -6.10
N VAL A 6 2.59 6.60 -6.49
CA VAL A 6 1.94 6.78 -7.81
C VAL A 6 2.91 6.46 -8.94
N SER A 7 4.14 6.98 -8.86
CA SER A 7 5.13 6.80 -9.93
C SER A 7 5.57 5.34 -10.06
N SER A 8 5.83 4.65 -8.94
CA SER A 8 6.28 3.25 -8.94
C SER A 8 5.18 2.31 -9.40
N ALA A 9 3.94 2.47 -8.90
CA ALA A 9 2.80 1.66 -9.28
C ALA A 9 2.48 1.79 -10.78
N LEU A 10 2.41 3.01 -11.32
CA LEU A 10 2.11 3.24 -12.73
C LEU A 10 3.25 2.82 -13.66
N ALA A 11 4.52 3.00 -13.24
CA ALA A 11 5.66 2.52 -14.00
C ALA A 11 5.66 0.99 -14.07
N ASP A 12 5.41 0.30 -12.97
CA ASP A 12 5.33 -1.15 -12.93
C ASP A 12 4.14 -1.66 -13.74
N CYS A 13 2.97 -1.03 -13.62
CA CYS A 13 1.78 -1.36 -14.41
C CYS A 13 2.04 -1.25 -15.92
N SER A 14 2.85 -0.28 -16.35
CA SER A 14 3.25 -0.13 -17.75
C SER A 14 4.16 -1.27 -18.25
N ILE A 15 4.89 -1.92 -17.36
CA ILE A 15 5.79 -3.06 -17.68
C ILE A 15 5.01 -4.38 -17.63
N GLN A 16 4.15 -4.55 -16.64
CA GLN A 16 3.44 -5.81 -16.39
C GLN A 16 2.16 -5.95 -17.22
N GLU A 17 1.67 -4.85 -17.80
CA GLU A 17 0.39 -4.72 -18.54
C GLU A 17 -0.85 -4.94 -17.68
N GLU A 18 -0.89 -6.00 -16.86
CA GLU A 18 -1.95 -6.28 -15.88
C GLU A 18 -1.34 -6.68 -14.54
N MET A 19 -1.75 -5.98 -13.49
CA MET A 19 -1.31 -6.26 -12.12
C MET A 19 -2.38 -5.91 -11.08
N GLY A 20 -2.18 -6.36 -9.85
CA GLY A 20 -2.95 -5.93 -8.69
C GLY A 20 -2.17 -4.98 -7.80
N MET A 21 -2.85 -4.48 -6.77
CA MET A 21 -2.26 -3.59 -5.78
C MET A 21 -2.80 -3.89 -4.38
N ILE A 22 -1.90 -3.89 -3.40
CA ILE A 22 -2.26 -3.84 -1.98
C ILE A 22 -1.71 -2.53 -1.42
N TRP A 23 -2.62 -1.70 -0.91
CA TRP A 23 -2.38 -0.39 -0.33
C TRP A 23 -2.54 -0.49 1.18
N ILE A 24 -1.44 -0.48 1.93
CA ILE A 24 -1.42 -0.61 3.38
C ILE A 24 -1.32 0.79 3.96
N ASP A 25 -2.40 1.28 4.60
CA ASP A 25 -2.56 2.69 4.91
C ASP A 25 -3.69 2.91 5.94
N ALA A 26 -3.59 3.95 6.76
CA ALA A 26 -4.69 4.42 7.59
C ALA A 26 -5.82 5.08 6.80
N HIS A 27 -5.51 5.57 5.61
CA HIS A 27 -6.43 6.26 4.70
C HIS A 27 -6.80 5.36 3.53
N THR A 28 -7.78 5.77 2.73
CA THR A 28 -8.08 5.05 1.48
C THR A 28 -7.45 5.72 0.26
N ASP A 29 -7.05 6.97 0.39
CA ASP A 29 -6.46 7.79 -0.67
C ASP A 29 -7.26 7.75 -1.98
N TYR A 30 -8.58 7.64 -1.80
CA TYR A 30 -9.54 7.48 -2.88
C TYR A 30 -10.40 8.72 -3.10
N ASN A 31 -9.93 9.88 -2.59
CA ASN A 31 -10.51 11.17 -2.93
C ASN A 31 -10.27 11.50 -4.41
N THR A 32 -11.11 12.38 -4.92
CA THR A 32 -10.95 13.04 -6.22
C THR A 32 -10.84 14.55 -6.00
N PHE A 33 -10.56 15.32 -7.04
CA PHE A 33 -10.57 16.79 -6.95
C PHE A 33 -11.94 17.35 -6.54
N GLU A 34 -13.02 16.59 -6.73
CA GLU A 34 -14.39 16.97 -6.36
C GLU A 34 -14.73 16.62 -4.91
N THR A 35 -14.08 15.59 -4.34
CA THR A 35 -14.46 15.04 -3.04
C THR A 35 -13.51 15.38 -1.91
N THR A 36 -12.26 15.78 -2.23
CA THR A 36 -11.28 16.12 -1.21
C THR A 36 -11.72 17.29 -0.35
N VAL A 37 -11.78 17.10 0.96
CA VAL A 37 -12.15 18.12 1.94
C VAL A 37 -11.01 19.09 2.19
N SER A 38 -9.79 18.58 2.24
CA SER A 38 -8.58 19.35 2.52
C SER A 38 -7.99 20.07 1.30
N GLY A 39 -8.31 19.61 0.09
CA GLY A 39 -7.65 20.03 -1.14
C GLY A 39 -6.25 19.44 -1.31
N ASN A 40 -5.82 18.58 -0.42
CA ASN A 40 -4.50 17.98 -0.44
C ASN A 40 -4.42 16.85 -1.47
N ILE A 41 -3.44 16.91 -2.34
CA ILE A 41 -3.24 15.96 -3.43
C ILE A 41 -2.85 14.56 -2.94
N HIS A 42 -2.26 14.45 -1.75
CA HIS A 42 -1.84 13.17 -1.19
C HIS A 42 -3.02 12.24 -0.80
N GLY A 43 -4.23 12.73 -0.68
CA GLY A 43 -5.44 11.91 -0.48
C GLY A 43 -6.08 11.36 -1.78
N LEU A 44 -5.42 11.52 -2.95
CA LEU A 44 -5.93 11.10 -4.25
C LEU A 44 -5.14 9.96 -4.94
N PRO A 45 -3.98 9.51 -4.42
CA PRO A 45 -3.08 8.60 -5.14
C PRO A 45 -3.73 7.30 -5.59
N CYS A 46 -4.44 6.63 -4.72
CA CYS A 46 -5.07 5.35 -5.02
C CYS A 46 -6.14 5.49 -6.11
N ALA A 47 -6.93 6.57 -6.08
CA ALA A 47 -7.88 6.90 -7.14
C ALA A 47 -7.16 7.16 -8.47
N ALA A 48 -6.04 7.88 -8.46
CA ALA A 48 -5.25 8.17 -9.66
C ALA A 48 -4.65 6.90 -10.28
N ILE A 49 -4.05 6.02 -9.47
CA ILE A 49 -3.42 4.76 -9.90
C ILE A 49 -4.47 3.82 -10.53
N THR A 50 -5.68 3.80 -9.98
CA THR A 50 -6.78 2.97 -10.50
C THR A 50 -7.58 3.63 -11.62
N GLY A 51 -7.26 4.87 -11.96
CA GLY A 51 -7.94 5.61 -13.02
C GLY A 51 -9.32 6.13 -12.65
N TYR A 52 -9.65 6.20 -11.37
CA TYR A 52 -10.93 6.65 -10.89
C TYR A 52 -11.00 8.19 -10.81
N LYS A 53 -11.65 8.83 -11.78
CA LYS A 53 -11.97 10.29 -11.79
C LYS A 53 -10.80 11.25 -11.45
N CYS A 54 -9.56 10.87 -11.73
CA CYS A 54 -8.36 11.67 -11.46
C CYS A 54 -7.55 11.90 -12.73
N ASP A 55 -8.21 12.28 -13.83
CA ASP A 55 -7.59 12.43 -15.15
C ASP A 55 -6.46 13.48 -15.14
N GLU A 56 -6.54 14.51 -14.31
CA GLU A 56 -5.51 15.54 -14.17
C GLU A 56 -4.17 14.97 -13.70
N LEU A 57 -4.18 14.06 -12.73
CA LEU A 57 -2.98 13.39 -12.21
C LEU A 57 -2.42 12.37 -13.20
N ARG A 58 -3.27 11.89 -14.12
CA ARG A 58 -2.90 10.91 -15.13
C ARG A 58 -2.40 11.52 -16.44
N LYS A 59 -2.44 12.83 -16.60
CA LYS A 59 -1.99 13.50 -17.84
C LYS A 59 -0.55 13.18 -18.25
N PHE A 60 0.28 12.79 -17.30
CA PHE A 60 1.68 12.43 -17.53
C PHE A 60 1.90 10.92 -17.71
N HIS A 61 0.84 10.12 -17.58
CA HIS A 61 0.89 8.68 -17.73
C HIS A 61 0.02 8.24 -18.90
N HIS A 62 0.64 7.59 -19.88
CA HIS A 62 -0.03 7.12 -21.10
C HIS A 62 -0.21 5.59 -21.14
N GLY A 63 0.09 4.91 -20.03
CA GLY A 63 0.00 3.46 -19.88
C GLY A 63 -1.31 2.97 -19.27
N SER A 64 -1.32 1.69 -18.95
CA SER A 64 -2.40 1.03 -18.25
C SER A 64 -2.53 1.54 -16.81
N VAL A 65 -3.70 1.39 -16.22
CA VAL A 65 -3.99 1.63 -14.81
C VAL A 65 -4.30 0.31 -14.13
N ILE A 66 -4.17 0.29 -12.81
CA ILE A 66 -4.49 -0.91 -12.03
C ILE A 66 -6.01 -1.05 -11.92
N ASP A 67 -6.54 -2.24 -12.20
CA ASP A 67 -7.98 -2.52 -12.07
C ASP A 67 -8.42 -2.33 -10.60
N PRO A 68 -9.41 -1.47 -10.31
CA PRO A 68 -9.93 -1.28 -8.95
C PRO A 68 -10.37 -2.60 -8.28
N ARG A 69 -10.87 -3.56 -9.06
CA ARG A 69 -11.29 -4.88 -8.53
C ARG A 69 -10.12 -5.76 -8.09
N ARG A 70 -8.89 -5.41 -8.46
CA ARG A 70 -7.63 -6.03 -8.03
C ARG A 70 -6.84 -5.10 -7.12
N THR A 71 -7.51 -4.11 -6.54
CA THR A 71 -6.94 -3.17 -5.57
C THR A 71 -7.56 -3.44 -4.22
N VAL A 72 -6.70 -3.64 -3.23
CA VAL A 72 -7.10 -3.88 -1.85
C VAL A 72 -6.42 -2.87 -0.94
N ILE A 73 -7.20 -2.18 -0.13
CA ILE A 73 -6.72 -1.26 0.89
C ILE A 73 -6.80 -1.97 2.24
N VAL A 74 -5.71 -1.93 3.02
CA VAL A 74 -5.59 -2.64 4.29
C VAL A 74 -5.20 -1.68 5.41
N GLY A 75 -5.98 -1.62 6.47
CA GLY A 75 -5.70 -0.81 7.65
C GLY A 75 -6.47 0.50 7.72
N ALA A 76 -7.32 0.80 6.73
CA ALA A 76 -8.06 2.06 6.68
C ALA A 76 -8.93 2.28 7.93
N ARG A 77 -8.86 3.51 8.47
CA ARG A 77 -9.67 3.96 9.62
C ARG A 77 -10.08 5.42 9.54
N SER A 78 -9.38 6.20 8.72
CA SER A 78 -9.68 7.59 8.44
C SER A 78 -10.14 7.72 6.99
N ILE A 79 -11.45 7.89 6.78
CA ILE A 79 -12.06 7.94 5.45
C ILE A 79 -13.00 9.13 5.41
N ASP A 80 -12.76 10.06 4.51
CA ASP A 80 -13.60 11.24 4.32
C ASP A 80 -15.04 10.88 3.94
N PRO A 81 -16.04 11.67 4.37
CA PRO A 81 -17.46 11.35 4.09
C PRO A 81 -17.78 11.12 2.62
N TRP A 82 -17.25 11.95 1.73
CA TRP A 82 -17.48 11.86 0.28
C TRP A 82 -16.61 10.80 -0.41
N GLU A 83 -15.48 10.47 0.17
CA GLU A 83 -14.57 9.41 -0.27
C GLU A 83 -15.21 8.03 -0.11
N LYS A 84 -16.05 7.83 0.90
CA LYS A 84 -16.79 6.57 1.12
C LYS A 84 -17.61 6.15 -0.09
N ASP A 85 -18.22 7.11 -0.78
CA ASP A 85 -18.96 6.82 -2.00
C ASP A 85 -18.04 6.46 -3.16
N ASN A 86 -16.89 7.14 -3.29
CA ASN A 86 -15.88 6.78 -4.29
C ASN A 86 -15.40 5.34 -4.10
N VAL A 87 -15.00 4.98 -2.90
CA VAL A 87 -14.58 3.61 -2.54
C VAL A 87 -15.68 2.61 -2.88
N LYS A 88 -16.91 2.87 -2.44
CA LYS A 88 -18.06 1.97 -2.63
C LYS A 88 -18.37 1.68 -4.10
N TYR A 89 -18.23 2.68 -4.98
CA TYR A 89 -18.58 2.55 -6.38
C TYR A 89 -17.41 2.24 -7.31
N SER A 90 -16.18 2.29 -6.81
CA SER A 90 -14.98 2.00 -7.62
C SER A 90 -14.77 0.51 -7.88
N GLY A 91 -15.14 -0.33 -6.92
CA GLY A 91 -14.85 -1.77 -6.95
C GLY A 91 -13.63 -2.18 -6.13
N VAL A 92 -12.94 -1.25 -5.46
CA VAL A 92 -11.84 -1.59 -4.53
C VAL A 92 -12.37 -2.31 -3.30
N THR A 93 -11.56 -3.19 -2.74
CA THR A 93 -11.85 -3.85 -1.47
C THR A 93 -11.12 -3.13 -0.34
N VAL A 94 -11.79 -2.87 0.76
CA VAL A 94 -11.20 -2.24 1.95
C VAL A 94 -11.31 -3.17 3.14
N PHE A 95 -10.19 -3.44 3.78
CA PHE A 95 -10.10 -4.03 5.11
C PHE A 95 -9.67 -2.95 6.10
N THR A 96 -10.51 -2.67 7.06
CA THR A 96 -10.24 -1.66 8.09
C THR A 96 -9.30 -2.18 9.17
N THR A 97 -8.74 -1.28 10.00
CA THR A 97 -8.00 -1.69 11.21
C THR A 97 -8.86 -2.59 12.11
N ASP A 98 -10.17 -2.34 12.17
CA ASP A 98 -11.12 -3.19 12.87
C ASP A 98 -11.21 -4.61 12.27
N ASP A 99 -11.12 -4.73 10.95
CA ASP A 99 -11.07 -6.05 10.28
C ASP A 99 -9.79 -6.80 10.64
N LEU A 100 -8.63 -6.11 10.67
CA LEU A 100 -7.36 -6.69 11.12
C LEU A 100 -7.46 -7.22 12.55
N LYS A 101 -8.05 -6.44 13.47
CA LYS A 101 -8.26 -6.83 14.87
C LYS A 101 -9.24 -8.01 15.02
N LYS A 102 -10.29 -8.08 14.20
CA LYS A 102 -11.35 -9.10 14.32
C LYS A 102 -11.03 -10.40 13.60
N LYS A 103 -10.47 -10.33 12.40
CA LYS A 103 -10.19 -11.50 11.54
C LYS A 103 -8.78 -12.05 11.73
N GLY A 104 -7.87 -11.20 12.23
CA GLY A 104 -6.43 -11.47 12.30
C GLY A 104 -5.70 -11.09 11.00
N ILE A 105 -4.47 -10.63 11.14
CA ILE A 105 -3.64 -10.11 10.04
C ILE A 105 -3.48 -11.13 8.93
N LYS A 106 -3.12 -12.37 9.30
CA LYS A 106 -2.91 -13.43 8.30
C LYS A 106 -4.15 -13.65 7.42
N ALA A 107 -5.33 -13.74 8.01
CA ALA A 107 -6.55 -14.00 7.25
C ALA A 107 -6.90 -12.83 6.31
N VAL A 108 -6.68 -11.59 6.75
CA VAL A 108 -6.90 -10.40 5.93
C VAL A 108 -5.89 -10.36 4.78
N MET A 109 -4.61 -10.61 5.05
CA MET A 109 -3.58 -10.59 4.02
C MET A 109 -3.71 -11.72 3.01
N ASP A 110 -4.07 -12.94 3.45
CA ASP A 110 -4.39 -14.05 2.54
C ASP A 110 -5.54 -13.67 1.57
N GLU A 111 -6.59 -13.02 2.08
CA GLU A 111 -7.70 -12.55 1.26
C GLU A 111 -7.29 -11.39 0.34
N ALA A 112 -6.47 -10.45 0.84
CA ALA A 112 -5.93 -9.34 0.06
C ALA A 112 -5.09 -9.83 -1.13
N PHE A 113 -4.17 -10.76 -0.90
CA PHE A 113 -3.37 -11.36 -1.96
C PHE A 113 -4.20 -12.16 -2.96
N LYS A 114 -5.24 -12.85 -2.49
CA LYS A 114 -6.17 -13.57 -3.37
C LYS A 114 -6.94 -12.62 -4.30
N ILE A 115 -7.39 -11.48 -3.79
CA ILE A 115 -8.12 -10.47 -4.57
C ILE A 115 -7.17 -9.75 -5.53
N ALA A 116 -6.06 -9.21 -5.00
CA ALA A 116 -5.10 -8.47 -5.80
C ALA A 116 -4.44 -9.34 -6.88
N GLY A 117 -4.23 -10.63 -6.58
CA GLY A 117 -3.63 -11.59 -7.50
C GLY A 117 -4.61 -12.27 -8.46
N ASP A 118 -5.90 -11.86 -8.51
CA ASP A 118 -6.87 -12.52 -9.39
C ASP A 118 -6.48 -12.39 -10.86
N ARG A 119 -6.08 -13.52 -11.46
CA ARG A 119 -5.64 -13.67 -12.86
C ARG A 119 -4.42 -12.84 -13.27
N VAL A 120 -3.67 -12.29 -12.30
CA VAL A 120 -2.41 -11.58 -12.55
C VAL A 120 -1.25 -12.26 -11.84
N LYS A 121 -0.03 -11.95 -12.25
CA LYS A 121 1.20 -12.52 -11.67
C LYS A 121 2.00 -11.50 -10.88
N SER A 122 1.63 -10.24 -10.96
CA SER A 122 2.36 -9.12 -10.39
C SER A 122 1.45 -8.29 -9.51
N ILE A 123 1.94 -7.95 -8.34
CA ILE A 123 1.25 -7.11 -7.35
C ILE A 123 2.21 -6.01 -6.92
N HIS A 124 1.72 -4.78 -6.93
CA HIS A 124 2.39 -3.64 -6.31
C HIS A 124 1.98 -3.54 -4.84
N ILE A 125 2.92 -3.29 -3.96
CA ILE A 125 2.69 -3.03 -2.53
C ILE A 125 3.06 -1.58 -2.25
N SER A 126 2.12 -0.79 -1.76
CA SER A 126 2.41 0.50 -1.12
C SER A 126 2.25 0.35 0.38
N TYR A 127 3.29 0.69 1.14
CA TYR A 127 3.30 0.59 2.59
C TYR A 127 3.41 1.99 3.20
N ASP A 128 2.28 2.54 3.61
CA ASP A 128 2.24 3.80 4.35
C ASP A 128 2.51 3.55 5.83
N LEU A 129 3.45 4.30 6.39
CA LEU A 129 3.83 4.16 7.80
C LEU A 129 2.75 4.69 8.76
N ASP A 130 1.79 5.47 8.28
CA ASP A 130 0.70 5.97 9.11
C ASP A 130 -0.38 4.94 9.41
N VAL A 131 -0.33 3.75 8.78
CA VAL A 131 -1.13 2.59 9.21
C VAL A 131 -0.83 2.21 10.66
N ILE A 132 0.40 2.48 11.12
CA ILE A 132 0.86 2.23 12.49
C ILE A 132 0.33 3.34 13.41
N ASP A 133 0.01 2.95 14.66
CA ASP A 133 -0.45 3.91 15.65
C ASP A 133 0.61 4.98 15.96
N PRO A 134 0.24 6.27 16.06
CA PRO A 134 1.19 7.37 16.30
C PRO A 134 1.90 7.31 17.67
N GLU A 135 1.43 6.53 18.63
CA GLU A 135 2.19 6.26 19.86
C GLU A 135 3.43 5.40 19.59
N VAL A 136 3.36 4.58 18.54
CA VAL A 136 4.43 3.67 18.08
C VAL A 136 5.27 4.35 16.97
N ALA A 137 4.63 4.92 15.95
CA ALA A 137 5.26 5.56 14.80
C ALA A 137 4.83 7.04 14.66
N PRO A 138 5.34 7.95 15.50
CA PRO A 138 4.94 9.37 15.49
C PRO A 138 5.43 10.15 14.27
N GLY A 139 6.43 9.64 13.54
CA GLY A 139 7.11 10.32 12.44
C GLY A 139 6.38 10.23 11.11
N VAL A 140 5.09 10.56 11.08
CA VAL A 140 4.25 10.62 9.89
C VAL A 140 3.61 12.00 9.73
N SER A 141 3.16 12.33 8.52
CA SER A 141 2.59 13.66 8.24
C SER A 141 1.16 13.80 8.73
N ILE A 142 0.35 12.77 8.61
CA ILE A 142 -1.05 12.72 9.01
C ILE A 142 -1.26 11.54 9.98
N PRO A 143 -0.95 11.72 11.26
CA PRO A 143 -1.08 10.65 12.23
C PRO A 143 -2.56 10.37 12.56
N GLU A 144 -2.95 9.10 12.52
CA GLU A 144 -4.28 8.63 12.86
C GLU A 144 -4.21 7.64 14.04
N VAL A 145 -5.00 7.88 15.08
CA VAL A 145 -5.05 7.03 16.28
C VAL A 145 -5.73 5.68 16.00
N ASP A 146 -5.64 4.75 16.96
CA ASP A 146 -6.22 3.41 16.87
C ASP A 146 -5.61 2.53 15.76
N GLY A 147 -4.37 2.81 15.39
CA GLY A 147 -3.59 2.06 14.41
C GLY A 147 -3.17 0.68 14.89
N ILE A 148 -2.29 0.06 14.10
CA ILE A 148 -1.63 -1.19 14.46
C ILE A 148 -0.34 -0.90 15.26
N ASN A 149 0.09 -1.87 16.05
CA ASN A 149 1.37 -1.78 16.76
C ASN A 149 2.54 -2.27 15.89
N GLU A 150 3.79 -2.17 16.38
CA GLU A 150 4.99 -2.58 15.64
C GLU A 150 4.99 -4.07 15.31
N GLU A 151 4.56 -4.94 16.23
CA GLU A 151 4.49 -6.38 16.00
C GLU A 151 3.49 -6.70 14.88
N GLU A 152 2.33 -6.07 14.89
CA GLU A 152 1.32 -6.20 13.86
C GLU A 152 1.81 -5.68 12.49
N ALA A 153 2.56 -4.56 12.49
CA ALA A 153 3.17 -4.02 11.27
C ALA A 153 4.19 -5.00 10.67
N MET A 154 5.00 -5.63 11.51
CA MET A 154 5.94 -6.66 11.06
C MET A 154 5.24 -7.95 10.62
N GLN A 155 4.11 -8.34 11.23
CA GLN A 155 3.29 -9.47 10.76
C GLN A 155 2.71 -9.20 9.36
N ILE A 156 2.23 -7.97 9.09
CA ILE A 156 1.79 -7.60 7.73
C ILE A 156 2.95 -7.74 6.74
N LEU A 157 4.14 -7.24 7.10
CA LEU A 157 5.32 -7.40 6.27
C LEU A 157 5.66 -8.87 6.02
N ASP A 158 5.63 -9.72 7.04
CA ASP A 158 5.90 -11.15 6.90
C ASP A 158 4.95 -11.80 5.90
N GLU A 159 3.66 -11.46 5.92
CA GLU A 159 2.70 -11.96 4.93
C GLU A 159 3.00 -11.43 3.51
N VAL A 160 3.42 -10.17 3.35
CA VAL A 160 3.93 -9.65 2.07
C VAL A 160 5.14 -10.45 1.59
N LEU A 161 6.11 -10.70 2.48
CA LEU A 161 7.32 -11.45 2.17
C LEU A 161 7.08 -12.94 1.90
N ASN A 162 6.01 -13.53 2.45
CA ASN A 162 5.59 -14.89 2.12
C ASN A 162 5.09 -14.99 0.66
N HIS A 163 4.59 -13.89 0.11
CA HIS A 163 4.10 -13.79 -1.27
C HIS A 163 5.08 -13.06 -2.21
N ILE A 164 6.36 -12.93 -1.83
CA ILE A 164 7.36 -12.12 -2.56
C ILE A 164 7.50 -12.51 -4.04
N ASP A 165 7.18 -13.73 -4.42
CA ASP A 165 7.21 -14.17 -5.82
C ASP A 165 6.14 -13.52 -6.70
N MET A 166 5.09 -12.96 -6.09
CA MET A 166 4.03 -12.19 -6.76
C MET A 166 4.28 -10.68 -6.66
N VAL A 167 5.16 -10.21 -5.79
CA VAL A 167 5.44 -8.79 -5.61
C VAL A 167 6.46 -8.33 -6.65
N SER A 168 6.03 -7.46 -7.56
CA SER A 168 6.88 -6.89 -8.61
C SER A 168 7.54 -5.58 -8.19
N SER A 169 6.85 -4.80 -7.36
CA SER A 169 7.35 -3.54 -6.81
C SER A 169 6.77 -3.27 -5.42
N MET A 170 7.51 -2.52 -4.63
CA MET A 170 7.09 -2.07 -3.30
C MET A 170 7.67 -0.69 -3.02
N ASP A 171 6.89 0.16 -2.40
CA ASP A 171 7.36 1.40 -1.80
C ASP A 171 7.00 1.49 -0.31
N ILE A 172 7.70 2.36 0.41
CA ILE A 172 7.46 2.72 1.80
C ILE A 172 7.36 4.23 1.84
N VAL A 173 6.23 4.74 2.29
CA VAL A 173 5.91 6.17 2.20
C VAL A 173 5.59 6.79 3.57
N GLU A 174 5.46 8.09 3.58
CA GLU A 174 5.07 8.96 4.70
C GLU A 174 6.02 9.00 5.90
N LEU A 175 7.27 8.52 5.80
CA LEU A 175 8.26 8.84 6.82
C LEU A 175 8.51 10.35 6.85
N ASN A 176 8.21 10.98 7.97
CA ASN A 176 8.48 12.39 8.25
C ASN A 176 9.48 12.55 9.41
N PRO A 177 10.78 12.66 9.12
CA PRO A 177 11.82 12.77 10.15
C PRO A 177 11.69 14.00 11.05
N LEU A 178 10.99 15.06 10.59
CA LEU A 178 10.78 16.28 11.37
C LEU A 178 9.72 16.12 12.46
N ARG A 179 8.87 15.10 12.36
CA ARG A 179 7.85 14.75 13.35
C ARG A 179 8.22 13.53 14.18
N ASP A 180 9.26 12.81 13.78
CA ASP A 180 9.68 11.59 14.46
C ASP A 180 10.27 11.90 15.84
N VAL A 181 10.01 11.02 16.79
CA VAL A 181 10.48 11.10 18.17
C VAL A 181 11.44 9.94 18.41
N ASP A 182 12.65 10.24 18.83
CA ASP A 182 13.69 9.25 19.10
C ASP A 182 13.96 8.29 17.93
N ARG A 183 13.68 8.73 16.69
CA ARG A 183 13.84 7.94 15.47
C ARG A 183 13.05 6.63 15.46
N LYS A 184 11.92 6.57 16.17
CA LYS A 184 11.08 5.37 16.27
C LYS A 184 10.53 4.94 14.90
N THR A 185 9.91 5.87 14.19
CA THR A 185 9.32 5.59 12.87
C THR A 185 10.40 5.28 11.84
N GLU A 186 11.51 6.01 11.86
CA GLU A 186 12.67 5.72 11.01
C GLU A 186 13.20 4.31 11.25
N GLN A 187 13.30 3.87 12.51
CA GLN A 187 13.78 2.52 12.82
C GLN A 187 12.85 1.43 12.30
N ILE A 188 11.53 1.63 12.41
CA ILE A 188 10.53 0.72 11.85
C ILE A 188 10.65 0.67 10.31
N ALA A 189 10.73 1.84 9.65
CA ALA A 189 10.92 1.92 8.20
C ALA A 189 12.19 1.19 7.73
N LEU A 190 13.31 1.36 8.46
CA LEU A 190 14.56 0.66 8.17
C LEU A 190 14.44 -0.85 8.39
N ASN A 191 13.71 -1.30 9.40
CA ASN A 191 13.45 -2.72 9.63
C ASN A 191 12.63 -3.32 8.49
N ILE A 192 11.57 -2.65 8.04
CA ILE A 192 10.75 -3.07 6.89
C ILE A 192 11.64 -3.19 5.64
N LEU A 193 12.42 -2.15 5.34
CA LEU A 193 13.31 -2.13 4.18
C LEU A 193 14.37 -3.25 4.22
N ALA A 194 15.05 -3.41 5.35
CA ALA A 194 16.10 -4.40 5.52
C ALA A 194 15.58 -5.84 5.35
N ASN A 195 14.43 -6.16 5.95
CA ASN A 195 13.81 -7.48 5.82
C ASN A 195 13.37 -7.75 4.37
N THR A 196 12.82 -6.74 3.70
CA THR A 196 12.42 -6.84 2.29
C THR A 196 13.63 -7.13 1.40
N ILE A 197 14.71 -6.35 1.51
CA ILE A 197 15.94 -6.55 0.73
C ILE A 197 16.51 -7.96 0.97
N GLN A 198 16.62 -8.37 2.23
CA GLN A 198 17.16 -9.69 2.58
C GLN A 198 16.34 -10.84 1.97
N LYS A 199 15.01 -10.71 1.97
CA LYS A 199 14.12 -11.71 1.37
C LYS A 199 14.27 -11.77 -0.15
N VAL A 200 14.32 -10.61 -0.82
CA VAL A 200 14.51 -10.53 -2.28
C VAL A 200 15.85 -11.16 -2.68
N GLU A 201 16.94 -10.88 -1.97
CA GLU A 201 18.24 -11.47 -2.24
C GLU A 201 18.25 -12.99 -2.09
N LYS A 202 17.65 -13.51 -1.00
CA LYS A 202 17.51 -14.96 -0.79
C LYS A 202 16.74 -15.62 -1.93
N THR A 203 15.61 -15.01 -2.34
CA THR A 203 14.77 -15.55 -3.41
C THR A 203 15.51 -15.56 -4.75
N LYS A 204 16.28 -14.51 -5.08
CA LYS A 204 17.08 -14.45 -6.31
C LYS A 204 18.17 -15.54 -6.31
N ASN A 205 18.87 -15.76 -5.21
CA ASN A 205 19.92 -16.77 -5.10
C ASN A 205 19.35 -18.19 -5.30
N VAL A 206 18.18 -18.50 -4.73
CA VAL A 206 17.52 -19.81 -4.93
C VAL A 206 17.17 -20.04 -6.41
N LYS A 207 16.58 -19.02 -7.08
CA LYS A 207 16.22 -19.12 -8.51
C LYS A 207 17.45 -19.26 -9.41
N GLN A 208 18.60 -18.69 -9.07
CA GLN A 208 19.85 -18.86 -9.82
C GLN A 208 20.39 -20.27 -9.68
N ILE A 209 20.37 -20.86 -8.50
CA ILE A 209 20.82 -22.24 -8.27
C ILE A 209 19.94 -23.23 -9.05
N GLN A 210 18.61 -23.05 -9.03
CA GLN A 210 17.68 -23.92 -9.75
C GLN A 210 17.82 -23.86 -11.29
N LYS A 211 18.38 -22.79 -11.84
CA LYS A 211 18.65 -22.67 -13.29
C LYS A 211 19.96 -23.33 -13.75
N GLN A 212 20.80 -23.75 -12.81
CA GLN A 212 22.10 -24.40 -13.09
C GLN A 212 22.02 -25.93 -13.10
N TYR A 213 20.88 -26.49 -12.71
CA TYR A 213 20.54 -27.92 -12.75
C TYR A 213 19.34 -28.18 -13.66
#